data_174e0f199c8896fdd43e8b5ed56d0c03
#
_entry.id   174e0f199c8896fdd43e8b5ed56d0c03
#
_cell.length_a   1.000
_cell.length_b   1.000
_cell.length_c   1.000
_cell.angle_alpha   90.00
_cell.angle_beta   90.00
_cell.angle_gamma   90.00
#
_symmetry.space_group_name_H-M   'P 1'
#
loop_
_entity.id
_entity.type
_entity.pdbx_description
1 polymer ?
#
loop_
_entity_poly.entity_id
_entity_poly.type
_entity_poly.pdbx_seq_one_letter_code
_entity_poly.pdbx_strand_id
1 'polypeptide(L)'
;ANSGVFEALLGPDDAIISDQLNHASLIDGIRLCKAARYRYKNNDMADLEKQLKAADEAGARFKLITTDGVFSMDGNVAPMDKINELAKKYDALVMVDECHSAGVVGDTGRGVTEHFNIRGKIDIITGTLGKAFGGAIGGFTTGRKEIIEMLRQRSRPYLFSNSLPPMIAKAGIAMFDMM
;
A
#
# COMPACT_ATOMS: atom_id res chain seq x y z
N ALA A 1 -6.64 4.40 -6.47
CA ALA A 1 -5.32 4.43 -5.85
C ALA A 1 -4.59 3.11 -6.10
N ASN A 2 -5.01 1.99 -5.49
CA ASN A 2 -4.26 0.72 -5.51
C ASN A 2 -3.86 0.22 -6.91
N SER A 3 -4.80 0.11 -7.83
CA SER A 3 -4.54 -0.41 -9.19
C SER A 3 -3.54 0.43 -10.01
N GLY A 4 -3.35 1.68 -9.66
CA GLY A 4 -2.44 2.58 -10.37
C GLY A 4 -0.98 2.53 -9.91
N VAL A 5 -0.65 1.74 -8.89
CA VAL A 5 0.69 1.70 -8.28
C VAL A 5 1.58 0.71 -9.01
N PHE A 6 1.15 -0.54 -9.14
CA PHE A 6 2.01 -1.66 -9.49
C PHE A 6 2.58 -1.56 -10.92
N GLU A 7 1.72 -1.40 -11.92
CA GLU A 7 2.14 -1.29 -13.33
C GLU A 7 2.99 -0.05 -13.59
N ALA A 8 2.79 1.03 -12.82
CA ALA A 8 3.54 2.26 -12.97
C ALA A 8 4.98 2.16 -12.46
N LEU A 9 5.21 1.34 -11.41
CA LEU A 9 6.49 1.26 -10.71
C LEU A 9 7.31 0.03 -11.09
N LEU A 10 6.65 -1.11 -11.37
CA LEU A 10 7.30 -2.41 -11.47
C LEU A 10 7.15 -3.01 -12.87
N GLY A 11 8.15 -3.76 -13.28
CA GLY A 11 8.23 -4.45 -14.54
C GLY A 11 8.48 -5.96 -14.42
N PRO A 12 8.78 -6.66 -15.53
CA PRO A 12 8.95 -8.11 -15.55
C PRO A 12 10.14 -8.61 -14.72
N ASP A 13 11.13 -7.76 -14.47
CA ASP A 13 12.33 -8.11 -13.70
C ASP A 13 12.16 -7.86 -12.19
N ASP A 14 10.96 -7.47 -11.76
CA ASP A 14 10.65 -7.11 -10.37
C ASP A 14 9.71 -8.14 -9.75
N ALA A 15 9.54 -8.07 -8.42
CA ALA A 15 8.70 -8.99 -7.65
C ALA A 15 7.70 -8.23 -6.77
N ILE A 16 6.48 -8.77 -6.66
CA ILE A 16 5.47 -8.32 -5.72
C ILE A 16 5.19 -9.45 -4.73
N ILE A 17 5.32 -9.16 -3.44
CA ILE A 17 5.06 -10.09 -2.34
C ILE A 17 3.80 -9.63 -1.61
N SER A 18 2.69 -10.32 -1.85
CA SER A 18 1.34 -9.92 -1.44
C SER A 18 0.78 -10.79 -0.33
N ASP A 19 0.18 -10.19 0.70
CA ASP A 19 -0.63 -10.94 1.66
C ASP A 19 -1.83 -11.58 0.93
N GLN A 20 -2.16 -12.81 1.33
CA GLN A 20 -3.21 -13.59 0.65
C GLN A 20 -4.63 -13.03 0.85
N LEU A 21 -4.87 -12.27 1.92
CA LEU A 21 -6.16 -11.69 2.26
C LEU A 21 -6.29 -10.21 1.85
N ASN A 22 -5.32 -9.69 1.10
CA ASN A 22 -5.39 -8.34 0.58
C ASN A 22 -6.70 -8.04 -0.15
N HIS A 23 -7.15 -6.81 -0.04
CA HIS A 23 -8.35 -6.32 -0.72
C HIS A 23 -8.30 -6.56 -2.24
N ALA A 24 -9.46 -6.82 -2.85
CA ALA A 24 -9.59 -7.09 -4.28
C ALA A 24 -8.91 -6.05 -5.17
N SER A 25 -8.93 -4.77 -4.80
CA SER A 25 -8.27 -3.71 -5.57
C SER A 25 -6.75 -3.81 -5.62
N LEU A 26 -6.10 -4.37 -4.57
CA LEU A 26 -4.68 -4.72 -4.59
C LEU A 26 -4.44 -5.91 -5.51
N ILE A 27 -5.24 -6.98 -5.34
CA ILE A 27 -5.14 -8.20 -6.15
C ILE A 27 -5.30 -7.89 -7.63
N ASP A 28 -6.28 -7.08 -8.00
CA ASP A 28 -6.54 -6.72 -9.40
C ASP A 28 -5.45 -5.81 -9.96
N GLY A 29 -4.95 -4.86 -9.16
CA GLY A 29 -3.79 -4.04 -9.54
C GLY A 29 -2.53 -4.88 -9.79
N ILE A 30 -2.27 -5.87 -8.95
CA ILE A 30 -1.17 -6.83 -9.12
C ILE A 30 -1.35 -7.66 -10.40
N ARG A 31 -2.58 -8.05 -10.74
CA ARG A 31 -2.88 -8.81 -11.97
C ARG A 31 -2.56 -8.04 -13.24
N LEU A 32 -2.67 -6.72 -13.22
CA LEU A 32 -2.33 -5.85 -14.35
C LEU A 32 -0.83 -5.66 -14.53
N CYS A 33 -0.04 -5.89 -13.49
CA CYS A 33 1.41 -5.75 -13.52
C CYS A 33 2.10 -7.01 -14.09
N LYS A 34 3.25 -6.81 -14.76
CA LYS A 34 4.07 -7.89 -15.34
C LYS A 34 5.10 -8.46 -14.36
N ALA A 35 5.26 -7.87 -13.18
CA ALA A 35 6.17 -8.34 -12.15
C ALA A 35 5.84 -9.76 -11.67
N ALA A 36 6.85 -10.51 -11.23
CA ALA A 36 6.65 -11.82 -10.62
C ALA A 36 5.81 -11.70 -9.35
N ARG A 37 4.93 -12.68 -9.11
CA ARG A 37 3.93 -12.62 -8.03
C ARG A 37 4.19 -13.70 -7.01
N TYR A 38 4.39 -13.29 -5.76
CA TYR A 38 4.56 -14.15 -4.61
C TYR A 38 3.43 -13.86 -3.61
N ARG A 39 2.83 -14.90 -3.01
CA ARG A 39 1.79 -14.76 -1.99
C ARG A 39 2.27 -15.39 -0.71
N TYR A 40 2.08 -14.68 0.41
CA TYR A 40 2.30 -15.23 1.73
C TYR A 40 0.98 -15.34 2.50
N LYS A 41 0.91 -16.26 3.44
CA LYS A 41 -0.25 -16.48 4.32
C LYS A 41 -0.48 -15.25 5.19
N ASN A 42 -1.75 -14.91 5.42
CA ASN A 42 -2.12 -13.73 6.18
C ASN A 42 -1.34 -13.62 7.49
N ASN A 43 -0.64 -12.51 7.65
CA ASN A 43 0.16 -12.17 8.83
C ASN A 43 1.24 -13.20 9.23
N ASP A 44 1.58 -14.14 8.36
CA ASP A 44 2.64 -15.14 8.59
C ASP A 44 4.00 -14.59 8.15
N MET A 45 4.78 -14.11 9.11
CA MET A 45 6.11 -13.51 8.86
C MET A 45 7.14 -14.53 8.40
N ALA A 46 7.01 -15.80 8.78
CA ALA A 46 7.90 -16.85 8.32
C ALA A 46 7.65 -17.17 6.84
N ASP A 47 6.37 -17.20 6.43
CA ASP A 47 6.02 -17.38 5.03
C ASP A 47 6.38 -16.12 4.20
N LEU A 48 6.19 -14.92 4.74
CA LEU A 48 6.65 -13.67 4.09
C LEU A 48 8.16 -13.74 3.82
N GLU A 49 8.96 -14.11 4.81
CA GLU A 49 10.41 -14.24 4.66
C GLU A 49 10.79 -15.29 3.62
N LYS A 50 10.08 -16.43 3.59
CA LYS A 50 10.27 -17.46 2.57
C LYS A 50 10.03 -16.93 1.16
N GLN A 51 8.96 -16.14 0.95
CA GLN A 51 8.63 -15.56 -0.35
C GLN A 51 9.67 -14.49 -0.78
N LEU A 52 10.19 -13.70 0.18
CA LEU A 52 11.26 -12.73 -0.08
C LEU A 52 12.55 -13.44 -0.54
N LYS A 53 12.94 -14.52 0.13
CA LYS A 53 14.08 -15.35 -0.29
C LYS A 53 13.89 -15.92 -1.70
N ALA A 54 12.71 -16.45 -2.00
CA ALA A 54 12.41 -16.97 -3.31
C ALA A 54 12.49 -15.89 -4.41
N ALA A 55 12.07 -14.67 -4.11
CA ALA A 55 12.21 -13.55 -5.04
C ALA A 55 13.69 -13.15 -5.26
N ASP A 56 14.52 -13.17 -4.21
CA ASP A 56 15.97 -12.93 -4.31
C ASP A 56 16.66 -14.02 -5.14
N GLU A 57 16.36 -15.28 -4.88
CA GLU A 57 16.90 -16.42 -5.61
C GLU A 57 16.53 -16.39 -7.11
N ALA A 58 15.34 -15.84 -7.41
CA ALA A 58 14.89 -15.62 -8.79
C ALA A 58 15.55 -14.39 -9.45
N GLY A 59 16.36 -13.63 -8.73
CA GLY A 59 17.08 -12.46 -9.26
C GLY A 59 16.20 -11.22 -9.41
N ALA A 60 15.15 -11.05 -8.60
CA ALA A 60 14.28 -9.88 -8.66
C ALA A 60 15.08 -8.58 -8.41
N ARG A 61 14.99 -7.64 -9.35
CA ARG A 61 15.67 -6.34 -9.28
C ARG A 61 15.12 -5.47 -8.14
N PHE A 62 13.79 -5.34 -8.08
CA PHE A 62 13.06 -4.69 -6.98
C PHE A 62 12.02 -5.65 -6.40
N LYS A 63 11.81 -5.53 -5.10
CA LYS A 63 10.78 -6.27 -4.37
C LYS A 63 9.82 -5.27 -3.73
N LEU A 64 8.52 -5.47 -3.87
CA LEU A 64 7.49 -4.69 -3.22
C LEU A 64 6.61 -5.60 -2.36
N ILE A 65 6.66 -5.43 -1.04
CA ILE A 65 5.72 -6.04 -0.11
C ILE A 65 4.45 -5.19 -0.10
N THR A 66 3.29 -5.81 -0.25
CA THR A 66 2.00 -5.11 -0.18
C THR A 66 1.03 -5.82 0.75
N THR A 67 0.37 -5.05 1.62
CA THR A 67 -0.60 -5.53 2.61
C THR A 67 -1.68 -4.50 2.88
N ASP A 68 -2.89 -4.96 3.27
CA ASP A 68 -3.83 -4.11 4.00
C ASP A 68 -3.26 -3.82 5.39
N GLY A 69 -3.49 -2.64 5.92
CA GLY A 69 -3.15 -2.29 7.31
C GLY A 69 -4.11 -2.96 8.29
N VAL A 70 -5.40 -2.90 7.97
CA VAL A 70 -6.48 -3.63 8.66
C VAL A 70 -7.28 -4.38 7.61
N PHE A 71 -7.40 -5.69 7.78
CA PHE A 71 -8.15 -6.56 6.86
C PHE A 71 -9.65 -6.46 7.14
N SER A 72 -10.43 -5.99 6.18
CA SER A 72 -11.83 -5.60 6.33
C SER A 72 -12.76 -6.72 6.80
N MET A 73 -12.51 -7.94 6.36
CA MET A 73 -13.42 -9.07 6.63
C MET A 73 -13.17 -9.71 7.99
N ASP A 74 -11.93 -9.68 8.47
CA ASP A 74 -11.50 -10.40 9.67
C ASP A 74 -11.14 -9.46 10.83
N GLY A 75 -10.89 -8.18 10.55
CA GLY A 75 -10.43 -7.19 11.53
C GLY A 75 -8.98 -7.39 11.98
N ASN A 76 -8.26 -8.31 11.37
CA ASN A 76 -6.84 -8.52 11.66
C ASN A 76 -6.02 -7.27 11.30
N VAL A 77 -5.05 -6.94 12.15
CA VAL A 77 -4.09 -5.87 11.91
C VAL A 77 -2.79 -6.47 11.40
N ALA A 78 -2.24 -5.92 10.32
CA ALA A 78 -0.96 -6.35 9.80
C ALA A 78 0.18 -5.99 10.79
N PRO A 79 1.11 -6.91 11.10
CA PRO A 79 2.24 -6.66 11.99
C PRO A 79 3.31 -5.82 11.28
N MET A 80 3.01 -4.52 11.09
CA MET A 80 3.78 -3.62 10.24
C MET A 80 5.22 -3.39 10.72
N ASP A 81 5.48 -3.49 12.01
CA ASP A 81 6.81 -3.46 12.61
C ASP A 81 7.69 -4.59 12.05
N LYS A 82 7.18 -5.82 12.09
CA LYS A 82 7.87 -7.02 11.59
C LYS A 82 7.99 -7.04 10.07
N ILE A 83 6.96 -6.57 9.36
CA ILE A 83 7.01 -6.41 7.90
C ILE A 83 8.12 -5.43 7.52
N ASN A 84 8.23 -4.28 8.22
CA ASN A 84 9.26 -3.29 7.96
C ASN A 84 10.68 -3.81 8.31
N GLU A 85 10.83 -4.67 9.32
CA GLU A 85 12.10 -5.34 9.63
C GLU A 85 12.53 -6.28 8.50
N LEU A 86 11.62 -7.11 8.00
CA LEU A 86 11.88 -8.00 6.86
C LEU A 86 12.16 -7.22 5.59
N ALA A 87 11.40 -6.14 5.34
CA ALA A 87 11.64 -5.28 4.19
C ALA A 87 13.06 -4.71 4.18
N LYS A 88 13.55 -4.23 5.31
CA LYS A 88 14.93 -3.76 5.45
C LYS A 88 15.96 -4.86 5.24
N LYS A 89 15.70 -6.06 5.79
CA LYS A 89 16.60 -7.20 5.68
C LYS A 89 16.78 -7.64 4.22
N TYR A 90 15.74 -7.56 3.41
CA TYR A 90 15.70 -8.03 2.03
C TYR A 90 15.72 -6.90 1.00
N ASP A 91 16.02 -5.67 1.39
CA ASP A 91 16.01 -4.48 0.52
C ASP A 91 14.73 -4.40 -0.32
N ALA A 92 13.58 -4.48 0.35
CA ALA A 92 12.27 -4.44 -0.26
C ALA A 92 11.53 -3.14 0.11
N LEU A 93 10.78 -2.60 -0.83
CA LEU A 93 9.83 -1.52 -0.58
C LEU A 93 8.57 -2.05 0.11
N VAL A 94 7.88 -1.20 0.86
CA VAL A 94 6.62 -1.52 1.53
C VAL A 94 5.52 -0.60 1.08
N MET A 95 4.40 -1.21 0.66
CA MET A 95 3.13 -0.54 0.41
C MET A 95 2.08 -1.03 1.42
N VAL A 96 1.41 -0.10 2.08
CA VAL A 96 0.28 -0.40 2.97
C VAL A 96 -1.00 0.30 2.49
N ASP A 97 -2.10 -0.44 2.48
CA ASP A 97 -3.44 0.10 2.28
C ASP A 97 -4.06 0.44 3.63
N GLU A 98 -4.19 1.73 3.91
CA GLU A 98 -4.77 2.27 5.16
C GLU A 98 -6.28 2.55 5.05
N CYS A 99 -6.97 1.98 4.07
CA CYS A 99 -8.38 2.29 3.82
C CYS A 99 -9.31 1.94 5.00
N HIS A 100 -8.95 1.00 5.86
CA HIS A 100 -9.70 0.62 7.06
C HIS A 100 -9.04 1.08 8.36
N SER A 101 -7.91 1.73 8.31
CA SER A 101 -7.16 2.18 9.50
C SER A 101 -7.04 3.71 9.61
N ALA A 102 -6.92 4.42 8.48
CA ALA A 102 -6.88 5.88 8.48
C ALA A 102 -8.19 6.48 9.04
N GLY A 103 -8.07 7.37 10.01
CA GLY A 103 -9.18 7.97 10.75
C GLY A 103 -9.65 7.14 11.95
N VAL A 104 -9.08 5.95 12.22
CA VAL A 104 -9.56 5.01 13.25
C VAL A 104 -8.44 4.48 14.14
N VAL A 105 -7.35 4.00 13.54
CA VAL A 105 -6.24 3.31 14.23
C VAL A 105 -5.11 4.30 14.53
N GLY A 106 -4.46 4.12 15.68
CA GLY A 106 -3.44 5.03 16.20
C GLY A 106 -4.03 6.10 17.12
N ASP A 107 -3.19 6.70 17.95
CA ASP A 107 -3.61 7.68 18.98
C ASP A 107 -4.25 8.94 18.37
N THR A 108 -3.82 9.33 17.17
CA THR A 108 -4.36 10.46 16.42
C THR A 108 -5.10 10.04 15.14
N GLY A 109 -5.36 8.72 14.97
CA GLY A 109 -6.08 8.19 13.81
C GLY A 109 -5.26 8.09 12.53
N ARG A 110 -3.92 8.14 12.62
CA ARG A 110 -3.02 8.12 11.45
C ARG A 110 -2.66 6.71 10.96
N GLY A 111 -3.48 5.74 11.32
CA GLY A 111 -3.40 4.38 10.79
C GLY A 111 -2.41 3.46 11.51
N VAL A 112 -2.17 2.30 10.89
CA VAL A 112 -1.29 1.28 11.47
C VAL A 112 0.17 1.74 11.54
N THR A 113 0.58 2.66 10.69
CA THR A 113 1.93 3.23 10.73
C THR A 113 2.19 4.01 12.01
N GLU A 114 1.18 4.69 12.56
CA GLU A 114 1.24 5.34 13.87
C GLU A 114 1.18 4.30 15.00
N HIS A 115 0.24 3.37 14.92
CA HIS A 115 0.05 2.31 15.93
C HIS A 115 1.34 1.54 16.23
N PHE A 116 2.13 1.22 15.21
CA PHE A 116 3.42 0.53 15.34
C PHE A 116 4.63 1.47 15.47
N ASN A 117 4.42 2.78 15.58
CA ASN A 117 5.49 3.78 15.68
C ASN A 117 6.54 3.69 14.54
N ILE A 118 6.06 3.48 13.32
CA ILE A 118 6.89 3.37 12.10
C ILE A 118 6.57 4.44 11.04
N ARG A 119 5.99 5.55 11.46
CA ARG A 119 5.71 6.68 10.57
C ARG A 119 7.00 7.13 9.87
N GLY A 120 6.89 7.42 8.57
CA GLY A 120 8.02 7.81 7.73
C GLY A 120 8.95 6.67 7.31
N LYS A 121 8.63 5.40 7.67
CA LYS A 121 9.42 4.23 7.30
C LYS A 121 8.76 3.37 6.20
N ILE A 122 7.58 3.74 5.76
CA ILE A 122 6.82 3.05 4.71
C ILE A 122 6.93 3.85 3.42
N ASP A 123 7.18 3.17 2.31
CA ASP A 123 7.47 3.81 1.03
C ASP A 123 6.22 4.31 0.32
N ILE A 124 5.11 3.55 0.42
CA ILE A 124 3.84 3.85 -0.23
C ILE A 124 2.68 3.60 0.73
N ILE A 125 1.82 4.57 0.88
CA ILE A 125 0.57 4.46 1.63
C ILE A 125 -0.57 4.81 0.69
N THR A 126 -1.58 3.96 0.64
CA THR A 126 -2.84 4.25 -0.05
C THR A 126 -3.98 4.37 0.95
N GLY A 127 -4.97 5.16 0.61
CA GLY A 127 -6.14 5.37 1.44
C GLY A 127 -7.35 5.74 0.61
N THR A 128 -8.50 5.76 1.27
CA THR A 128 -9.78 6.13 0.66
C THR A 128 -10.40 7.33 1.37
N LEU A 129 -11.13 8.13 0.62
CA LEU A 129 -12.00 9.19 1.14
C LEU A 129 -13.47 8.73 1.20
N GLY A 130 -13.72 7.44 1.06
CA GLY A 130 -15.06 6.84 1.02
C GLY A 130 -15.40 5.95 2.22
N LYS A 131 -14.64 6.02 3.32
CA LYS A 131 -14.86 5.24 4.54
C LYS A 131 -14.83 6.15 5.78
N ALA A 132 -14.24 5.71 6.89
CA ALA A 132 -14.10 6.51 8.10
C ALA A 132 -13.42 7.86 7.84
N PHE A 133 -12.41 7.85 6.97
CA PHE A 133 -11.75 9.05 6.49
C PHE A 133 -12.47 9.56 5.24
N GLY A 134 -13.19 10.67 5.34
CA GLY A 134 -13.82 11.37 4.22
C GLY A 134 -15.31 11.15 4.05
N GLY A 135 -15.81 9.93 4.14
CA GLY A 135 -17.23 9.59 4.02
C GLY A 135 -17.87 9.89 2.65
N ALA A 136 -17.08 10.09 1.58
CA ALA A 136 -17.58 10.46 0.27
C ALA A 136 -17.05 9.54 -0.84
N ILE A 137 -16.16 10.03 -1.70
CA ILE A 137 -15.66 9.31 -2.87
C ILE A 137 -14.18 9.63 -3.07
N GLY A 138 -13.47 8.69 -3.72
CA GLY A 138 -12.09 8.88 -4.12
C GLY A 138 -11.11 8.22 -3.17
N GLY A 139 -9.84 8.36 -3.51
CA GLY A 139 -8.73 7.85 -2.74
C GLY A 139 -7.46 8.59 -3.08
N PHE A 140 -6.44 8.33 -2.31
CA PHE A 140 -5.14 8.96 -2.44
C PHE A 140 -4.02 7.93 -2.36
N THR A 141 -2.86 8.32 -2.89
CA THR A 141 -1.59 7.62 -2.70
C THR A 141 -0.58 8.64 -2.22
N THR A 142 0.13 8.32 -1.15
CA THR A 142 1.20 9.13 -0.61
C THR A 142 2.43 8.26 -0.35
N GLY A 143 3.60 8.88 -0.25
CA GLY A 143 4.85 8.15 -0.05
C GLY A 143 6.06 8.99 -0.43
N ARG A 144 7.16 8.33 -0.76
CA ARG A 144 8.40 8.98 -1.17
C ARG A 144 8.16 9.83 -2.43
N LYS A 145 8.78 11.01 -2.46
CA LYS A 145 8.60 12.00 -3.52
C LYS A 145 8.80 11.40 -4.92
N GLU A 146 9.87 10.65 -5.10
CA GLU A 146 10.27 10.05 -6.38
C GLU A 146 9.20 9.06 -6.88
N ILE A 147 8.62 8.29 -5.95
CA ILE A 147 7.53 7.36 -6.26
C ILE A 147 6.29 8.13 -6.71
N ILE A 148 5.89 9.15 -5.96
CA ILE A 148 4.70 9.96 -6.28
C ILE A 148 4.87 10.69 -7.62
N GLU A 149 6.04 11.23 -7.90
CA GLU A 149 6.34 11.86 -9.19
C GLU A 149 6.24 10.84 -10.34
N MET A 150 6.76 9.62 -10.17
CA MET A 150 6.64 8.54 -11.15
C MET A 150 5.15 8.16 -11.37
N LEU A 151 4.37 8.02 -10.30
CA LEU A 151 2.95 7.71 -10.39
C LEU A 151 2.18 8.79 -11.15
N ARG A 152 2.49 10.07 -10.94
CA ARG A 152 1.86 11.19 -11.68
C ARG A 152 2.12 11.12 -13.19
N GLN A 153 3.25 10.56 -13.61
CA GLN A 153 3.64 10.45 -15.00
C GLN A 153 3.17 9.16 -15.67
N ARG A 154 2.97 8.06 -14.89
CA ARG A 154 2.78 6.73 -15.45
C ARG A 154 1.52 6.01 -14.97
N SER A 155 0.91 6.42 -13.87
CA SER A 155 -0.29 5.76 -13.34
C SER A 155 -1.48 5.99 -14.25
N ARG A 156 -1.90 4.96 -14.98
CA ARG A 156 -3.01 5.04 -15.95
C ARG A 156 -4.33 5.53 -15.34
N PRO A 157 -4.76 5.05 -14.16
CA PRO A 157 -5.98 5.58 -13.53
C PRO A 157 -5.89 7.07 -13.18
N TYR A 158 -4.70 7.57 -12.85
CA TYR A 158 -4.49 8.99 -12.59
C TYR A 158 -4.55 9.83 -13.87
N LEU A 159 -3.95 9.33 -14.95
CA LEU A 159 -3.84 10.08 -16.22
C LEU A 159 -5.13 10.03 -17.05
N PHE A 160 -5.86 8.92 -17.03
CA PHE A 160 -6.93 8.63 -17.98
C PHE A 160 -8.32 8.48 -17.34
N SER A 161 -8.45 8.68 -16.02
CA SER A 161 -9.73 8.76 -15.33
C SER A 161 -10.03 10.19 -14.90
N ASN A 162 -11.29 10.46 -14.57
CA ASN A 162 -11.69 11.77 -14.06
C ASN A 162 -11.00 12.04 -12.71
N SER A 163 -10.57 13.29 -12.54
CA SER A 163 -9.97 13.75 -11.29
C SER A 163 -10.98 13.79 -10.14
N LEU A 164 -10.47 13.73 -8.91
CA LEU A 164 -11.27 13.93 -7.73
C LEU A 164 -11.95 15.32 -7.78
N PRO A 165 -13.27 15.40 -7.49
CA PRO A 165 -13.97 16.69 -7.46
C PRO A 165 -13.30 17.67 -6.47
N PRO A 166 -13.16 18.97 -6.81
CA PRO A 166 -12.45 19.93 -5.96
C PRO A 166 -13.00 20.04 -4.53
N MET A 167 -14.33 19.91 -4.34
CA MET A 167 -14.94 19.93 -3.01
C MET A 167 -14.50 18.73 -2.15
N ILE A 168 -14.33 17.57 -2.75
CA ILE A 168 -13.84 16.37 -2.03
C ILE A 168 -12.35 16.52 -1.68
N ALA A 169 -11.54 17.05 -2.59
CA ALA A 169 -10.14 17.34 -2.31
C ALA A 169 -10.01 18.38 -1.17
N LYS A 170 -10.82 19.44 -1.18
CA LYS A 170 -10.83 20.46 -0.12
C LYS A 170 -11.28 19.89 1.22
N ALA A 171 -12.33 19.06 1.25
CA ALA A 171 -12.77 18.38 2.46
C ALA A 171 -11.68 17.44 3.00
N GLY A 172 -11.01 16.67 2.13
CA GLY A 172 -9.90 15.81 2.50
C GLY A 172 -8.74 16.57 3.15
N ILE A 173 -8.35 17.74 2.59
CA ILE A 173 -7.33 18.60 3.19
C ILE A 173 -7.76 19.04 4.60
N ALA A 174 -8.98 19.56 4.75
CA ALA A 174 -9.48 20.00 6.05
C ALA A 174 -9.49 18.86 7.10
N MET A 175 -9.81 17.64 6.68
CA MET A 175 -9.76 16.47 7.56
C MET A 175 -8.33 16.13 8.02
N PHE A 176 -7.35 16.20 7.12
CA PHE A 176 -5.95 16.00 7.50
C PHE A 176 -5.44 17.08 8.47
N ASP A 177 -5.93 18.32 8.34
CA ASP A 177 -5.59 19.42 9.26
C ASP A 177 -6.21 19.22 10.66
N MET A 178 -7.26 18.39 10.79
CA MET A 178 -7.92 18.07 12.06
C MET A 178 -7.26 16.90 12.82
N MET A 179 -6.39 16.13 12.18
CA MET A 179 -5.67 14.97 12.73
C MET A 179 -4.32 15.41 13.34
#